data_5ebcd1c45be4668aa38f8f819ab324ab
#
_entry.id   5ebcd1c45be4668aa38f8f819ab324ab
#
_cell.length_a   1.000
_cell.length_b   1.000
_cell.length_c   1.000
_cell.angle_alpha   90.00
_cell.angle_beta   90.00
_cell.angle_gamma   90.00
#
_symmetry.space_group_name_H-M   'P 1'
#
loop_
_entity.id
_entity.type
_entity.pdbx_description
1 polymer ?
#
loop_
_entity_poly.entity_id
_entity_poly.type
_entity_poly.pdbx_seq_one_letter_code
_entity_poly.pdbx_strand_id
1 'polypeptide(L)'
;MRKKSWIFFVLTGFAVFLASCSLDNVKQDNSLKKYFDENGVEGSFALFDNGRGAFIIYNLKRDTTRVLPASTFDILHAMIALQTGAVTTDSTILKWDGVERPVREWNKDLTLSEAFRYSAVPHFQELAKTIGRDTMQKWVDSV
;
A
#
# COMPACT_ATOMS: atom_id res chain seq x y z
N MET A 1 13.52 9.51 58.49
CA MET A 1 12.40 9.98 57.64
C MET A 1 12.81 10.53 56.24
N ARG A 2 14.08 10.66 55.90
CA ARG A 2 14.55 11.25 54.61
C ARG A 2 14.56 10.30 53.41
N LYS A 3 14.57 8.97 53.61
CA LYS A 3 14.62 7.98 52.51
C LYS A 3 13.28 7.83 51.73
N LYS A 4 12.14 8.05 52.37
CA LYS A 4 10.83 7.96 51.71
C LYS A 4 10.57 9.09 50.69
N SER A 5 11.10 10.29 50.96
CA SER A 5 10.95 11.46 50.09
C SER A 5 11.72 11.30 48.76
N TRP A 6 12.88 10.64 48.78
CA TRP A 6 13.71 10.47 47.59
C TRP A 6 13.12 9.44 46.60
N ILE A 7 12.50 8.39 47.16
CA ILE A 7 11.79 7.39 46.34
C ILE A 7 10.58 8.02 45.63
N PHE A 8 9.89 8.94 46.30
CA PHE A 8 8.76 9.67 45.69
C PHE A 8 9.21 10.56 44.52
N PHE A 9 10.34 11.25 44.64
CA PHE A 9 10.92 12.09 43.58
C PHE A 9 11.41 11.26 42.38
N VAL A 10 12.00 10.10 42.62
CA VAL A 10 12.45 9.19 41.54
C VAL A 10 11.28 8.58 40.79
N LEU A 11 10.21 8.15 41.50
CA LEU A 11 8.98 7.63 40.90
C LEU A 11 8.22 8.69 40.10
N THR A 12 8.15 9.93 40.57
CA THR A 12 7.49 11.03 39.85
C THR A 12 8.31 11.43 38.60
N GLY A 13 9.62 11.45 38.68
CA GLY A 13 10.52 11.73 37.54
C GLY A 13 10.40 10.62 36.46
N PHE A 14 10.29 9.36 36.85
CA PHE A 14 10.14 8.25 35.91
C PHE A 14 8.76 8.23 35.23
N ALA A 15 7.70 8.61 35.96
CA ALA A 15 6.33 8.72 35.42
C ALA A 15 6.21 9.85 34.37
N VAL A 16 6.93 10.96 34.55
CA VAL A 16 6.95 12.08 33.59
C VAL A 16 7.71 11.70 32.31
N PHE A 17 8.75 10.85 32.41
CA PHE A 17 9.47 10.37 31.24
C PHE A 17 8.66 9.41 30.36
N LEU A 18 7.71 8.66 30.93
CA LEU A 18 6.83 7.76 30.18
C LEU A 18 5.69 8.48 29.45
N ALA A 19 5.37 9.71 29.84
CA ALA A 19 4.31 10.51 29.20
C ALA A 19 4.79 11.28 27.95
N SER A 20 6.10 11.27 27.63
CA SER A 20 6.70 12.10 26.59
C SER A 20 6.81 11.42 25.20
N CYS A 21 6.27 10.23 25.01
CA CYS A 21 6.20 9.58 23.70
C CYS A 21 4.76 9.56 23.16
N SER A 22 4.17 10.71 22.91
CA SER A 22 3.09 10.76 21.93
C SER A 22 3.74 10.82 20.55
N LEU A 23 3.81 9.66 19.89
CA LEU A 23 4.14 9.56 18.47
C LEU A 23 2.96 10.09 17.65
N ASP A 24 2.60 11.35 17.84
CA ASP A 24 1.50 11.99 17.12
C ASP A 24 2.06 12.61 15.83
N ASN A 25 2.54 11.75 14.93
CA ASN A 25 3.01 12.15 13.61
C ASN A 25 1.87 12.16 12.57
N VAL A 26 0.61 12.08 13.01
CA VAL A 26 -0.56 12.13 12.15
C VAL A 26 -1.34 13.42 12.37
N LYS A 27 -1.34 14.32 11.39
CA LYS A 27 -2.16 15.51 11.36
C LYS A 27 -3.39 15.28 10.51
N GLN A 28 -4.58 15.42 11.09
CA GLN A 28 -5.82 15.42 10.32
C GLN A 28 -6.07 16.81 9.72
N ASP A 29 -6.33 16.86 8.40
CA ASP A 29 -6.63 18.08 7.67
C ASP A 29 -8.01 18.01 7.00
N ASN A 30 -9.01 18.57 7.66
CA ASN A 30 -10.39 18.60 7.15
C ASN A 30 -10.63 19.68 6.08
N SER A 31 -9.66 20.55 5.79
CA SER A 31 -9.79 21.55 4.73
C SER A 31 -9.90 20.92 3.34
N LEU A 32 -9.39 19.69 3.20
CA LEU A 32 -9.48 18.91 1.96
C LEU A 32 -10.88 18.39 1.66
N LYS A 33 -11.79 18.36 2.66
CA LYS A 33 -13.18 17.89 2.50
C LYS A 33 -13.90 18.55 1.32
N LYS A 34 -13.69 19.85 1.12
CA LYS A 34 -14.34 20.61 0.07
C LYS A 34 -14.13 20.02 -1.33
N TYR A 35 -12.96 19.46 -1.61
CA TYR A 35 -12.66 18.88 -2.93
C TYR A 35 -13.44 17.60 -3.18
N PHE A 36 -13.68 16.80 -2.15
CA PHE A 36 -14.52 15.60 -2.23
C PHE A 36 -15.99 15.98 -2.39
N ASP A 37 -16.48 16.96 -1.62
CA ASP A 37 -17.86 17.45 -1.68
C ASP A 37 -18.18 18.07 -3.06
N GLU A 38 -17.29 18.92 -3.60
CA GLU A 38 -17.42 19.57 -4.90
C GLU A 38 -17.51 18.57 -6.06
N ASN A 39 -16.88 17.42 -5.93
CA ASN A 39 -16.90 16.36 -6.94
C ASN A 39 -17.94 15.25 -6.64
N GLY A 40 -18.70 15.35 -5.56
CA GLY A 40 -19.73 14.39 -5.20
C GLY A 40 -19.18 12.98 -4.92
N VAL A 41 -17.94 12.88 -4.41
CA VAL A 41 -17.27 11.61 -4.15
C VAL A 41 -16.93 11.44 -2.67
N GLU A 42 -16.93 10.20 -2.20
CA GLU A 42 -16.41 9.82 -0.89
C GLU A 42 -15.01 9.24 -1.03
N GLY A 43 -14.09 9.68 -0.19
CA GLY A 43 -12.72 9.22 -0.24
C GLY A 43 -11.91 9.61 0.98
N SER A 44 -10.62 9.33 0.91
CA SER A 44 -9.60 9.79 1.86
C SER A 44 -8.38 10.28 1.08
N PHE A 45 -7.54 11.04 1.76
CA PHE A 45 -6.27 11.47 1.23
C PHE A 45 -5.22 11.35 2.34
N ALA A 46 -4.09 10.73 2.01
CA ALA A 46 -2.93 10.65 2.89
C ALA A 46 -1.68 11.14 2.17
N LEU A 47 -0.93 12.01 2.82
CA LEU A 47 0.38 12.46 2.39
C LEU A 47 1.38 12.16 3.50
N PHE A 48 2.46 11.47 3.16
CA PHE A 48 3.59 11.28 4.05
C PHE A 48 4.70 12.28 3.71
N ASP A 49 5.03 13.14 4.67
CA ASP A 49 6.15 14.08 4.58
C ASP A 49 7.42 13.39 5.11
N ASN A 50 8.26 12.92 4.20
CA ASN A 50 9.52 12.25 4.54
C ASN A 50 10.48 13.15 5.34
N GLY A 51 10.45 14.47 5.12
CA GLY A 51 11.34 15.41 5.80
C GLY A 51 10.98 15.58 7.28
N ARG A 52 9.70 15.41 7.61
CA ARG A 52 9.16 15.55 8.97
C ARG A 52 8.81 14.21 9.63
N GLY A 53 8.80 13.13 8.86
CA GLY A 53 8.32 11.83 9.32
C GLY A 53 6.85 11.84 9.75
N ALA A 54 6.02 12.66 9.10
CA ALA A 54 4.65 12.93 9.53
C ALA A 54 3.63 12.71 8.41
N PHE A 55 2.43 12.27 8.79
CA PHE A 55 1.29 12.15 7.89
C PHE A 55 0.37 13.36 7.98
N ILE A 56 -0.15 13.80 6.83
CA ILE A 56 -1.31 14.70 6.71
C ILE A 56 -2.44 13.87 6.12
N ILE A 57 -3.54 13.70 6.86
CA ILE A 57 -4.62 12.81 6.45
C ILE A 57 -5.97 13.55 6.49
N TYR A 58 -6.72 13.40 5.42
CA TYR A 58 -8.15 13.69 5.39
C TYR A 58 -8.93 12.38 5.51
N ASN A 59 -9.96 12.36 6.36
CA ASN A 59 -10.84 11.22 6.59
C ASN A 59 -10.06 9.96 7.03
N LEU A 60 -9.42 10.04 8.20
CA LEU A 60 -8.61 8.96 8.77
C LEU A 60 -9.37 7.63 8.87
N LYS A 61 -10.68 7.67 9.20
CA LYS A 61 -11.50 6.45 9.27
C LYS A 61 -11.55 5.71 7.92
N ARG A 62 -11.73 6.44 6.83
CA ARG A 62 -11.74 5.88 5.48
C ARG A 62 -10.35 5.43 5.06
N ASP A 63 -9.32 6.20 5.42
CA ASP A 63 -7.93 5.93 5.10
C ASP A 63 -7.43 4.62 5.72
N THR A 64 -7.84 4.32 6.95
CA THR A 64 -7.51 3.08 7.65
C THR A 64 -8.44 1.91 7.32
N THR A 65 -9.44 2.11 6.47
CA THR A 65 -10.33 1.03 6.02
C THR A 65 -9.67 0.24 4.90
N ARG A 66 -9.55 -1.07 5.07
CA ARG A 66 -9.04 -1.96 4.03
C ARG A 66 -10.00 -2.04 2.86
N VAL A 67 -9.49 -1.84 1.66
CA VAL A 67 -10.22 -1.93 0.40
C VAL A 67 -9.46 -2.83 -0.57
N LEU A 68 -10.15 -3.33 -1.61
CA LEU A 68 -9.47 -4.05 -2.67
C LEU A 68 -8.52 -3.10 -3.41
N PRO A 69 -7.25 -3.50 -3.63
CA PRO A 69 -6.24 -2.64 -4.24
C PRO A 69 -6.49 -2.40 -5.74
N ALA A 70 -7.35 -3.19 -6.38
CA ALA A 70 -7.57 -3.18 -7.83
C ALA A 70 -6.23 -3.21 -8.59
N SER A 71 -6.07 -2.43 -9.65
CA SER A 71 -4.86 -2.42 -10.48
C SER A 71 -3.60 -1.87 -9.78
N THR A 72 -3.70 -1.26 -8.60
CA THR A 72 -2.49 -0.94 -7.83
C THR A 72 -1.75 -2.20 -7.36
N PHE A 73 -2.43 -3.34 -7.31
CA PHE A 73 -1.83 -4.65 -7.02
C PHE A 73 -0.86 -5.10 -8.12
N ASP A 74 -1.00 -4.61 -9.36
CA ASP A 74 -0.10 -4.96 -10.47
C ASP A 74 1.35 -4.61 -10.15
N ILE A 75 1.59 -3.58 -9.30
CA ILE A 75 2.93 -3.19 -8.83
C ILE A 75 3.55 -4.35 -8.04
N LEU A 76 2.89 -4.80 -6.99
CA LEU A 76 3.36 -5.89 -6.15
C LEU A 76 3.46 -7.20 -6.95
N HIS A 77 2.48 -7.45 -7.80
CA HIS A 77 2.43 -8.64 -8.64
C HIS A 77 3.63 -8.71 -9.60
N ALA A 78 3.94 -7.62 -10.30
CA ALA A 78 5.11 -7.56 -11.18
C ALA A 78 6.43 -7.75 -10.40
N MET A 79 6.54 -7.16 -9.20
CA MET A 79 7.70 -7.35 -8.32
C MET A 79 7.86 -8.82 -7.91
N ILE A 80 6.78 -9.49 -7.49
CA ILE A 80 6.77 -10.91 -7.13
C ILE A 80 7.17 -11.76 -8.33
N ALA A 81 6.63 -11.48 -9.52
CA ALA A 81 6.94 -12.21 -10.73
C ALA A 81 8.43 -12.15 -11.10
N LEU A 82 9.04 -10.99 -11.00
CA LEU A 82 10.48 -10.80 -11.19
C LEU A 82 11.31 -11.50 -10.11
N GLN A 83 10.91 -11.35 -8.85
CA GLN A 83 11.64 -11.91 -7.72
C GLN A 83 11.60 -13.45 -7.68
N THR A 84 10.51 -14.04 -8.12
CA THR A 84 10.32 -15.51 -8.18
C THR A 84 10.90 -16.14 -9.45
N GLY A 85 11.31 -15.32 -10.42
CA GLY A 85 11.79 -15.79 -11.73
C GLY A 85 10.67 -16.27 -12.66
N ALA A 86 9.39 -16.04 -12.32
CA ALA A 86 8.27 -16.30 -13.23
C ALA A 86 8.37 -15.47 -14.51
N VAL A 87 8.97 -14.29 -14.41
CA VAL A 87 9.47 -13.49 -15.52
C VAL A 87 10.91 -13.06 -15.22
N THR A 88 11.74 -12.87 -16.26
CA THR A 88 13.15 -12.55 -16.08
C THR A 88 13.45 -11.06 -16.24
N THR A 89 12.66 -10.36 -17.04
CA THR A 89 12.79 -8.94 -17.30
C THR A 89 11.42 -8.31 -17.59
N ASP A 90 11.37 -7.00 -17.66
CA ASP A 90 10.21 -6.23 -18.10
C ASP A 90 9.82 -6.49 -19.56
N SER A 91 10.76 -6.99 -20.37
CA SER A 91 10.56 -7.37 -21.77
C SER A 91 10.10 -8.82 -21.97
N THR A 92 9.96 -9.61 -20.87
CA THR A 92 9.43 -10.98 -20.95
C THR A 92 8.02 -10.97 -21.52
N ILE A 93 7.78 -11.81 -22.53
CA ILE A 93 6.48 -11.93 -23.20
C ILE A 93 5.51 -12.75 -22.35
N LEU A 94 4.40 -12.15 -22.00
CA LEU A 94 3.23 -12.79 -21.44
C LEU A 94 2.29 -13.14 -22.59
N LYS A 95 1.93 -14.43 -22.71
CA LYS A 95 1.12 -14.91 -23.80
C LYS A 95 -0.35 -14.56 -23.62
N TRP A 96 -0.99 -14.17 -24.73
CA TRP A 96 -2.44 -14.04 -24.80
C TRP A 96 -3.10 -15.43 -24.76
N ASP A 97 -4.19 -15.54 -24.03
CA ASP A 97 -4.96 -16.79 -23.89
C ASP A 97 -5.91 -17.07 -25.09
N GLY A 98 -5.91 -16.21 -26.11
CA GLY A 98 -6.76 -16.33 -27.29
C GLY A 98 -8.21 -15.88 -27.09
N VAL A 99 -8.58 -15.41 -25.89
CA VAL A 99 -9.95 -14.96 -25.61
C VAL A 99 -10.07 -13.47 -25.91
N GLU A 100 -10.93 -13.10 -26.83
CA GLU A 100 -11.19 -11.72 -27.19
C GLU A 100 -11.97 -10.98 -26.08
N ARG A 101 -11.50 -9.78 -25.72
CA ARG A 101 -12.06 -8.92 -24.68
C ARG A 101 -12.33 -7.52 -25.20
N PRO A 102 -13.23 -6.73 -24.57
CA PRO A 102 -13.54 -5.38 -25.03
C PRO A 102 -12.34 -4.41 -25.08
N VAL A 103 -11.31 -4.66 -24.25
CA VAL A 103 -10.08 -3.88 -24.25
C VAL A 103 -9.12 -4.46 -25.30
N ARG A 104 -8.99 -3.78 -26.43
CA ARG A 104 -8.25 -4.27 -27.60
C ARG A 104 -6.77 -4.55 -27.30
N GLU A 105 -6.16 -3.74 -26.45
CA GLU A 105 -4.76 -3.86 -26.04
C GLU A 105 -4.46 -5.19 -25.35
N TRP A 106 -5.46 -5.84 -24.77
CA TRP A 106 -5.33 -7.13 -24.08
C TRP A 106 -5.36 -8.34 -25.00
N ASN A 107 -5.78 -8.17 -26.26
CA ASN A 107 -6.04 -9.26 -27.21
C ASN A 107 -4.81 -9.59 -28.07
N LYS A 108 -3.67 -9.66 -27.45
CA LYS A 108 -2.38 -10.00 -28.06
C LYS A 108 -1.34 -10.38 -27.01
N ASP A 109 -0.23 -10.97 -27.44
CA ASP A 109 0.93 -11.13 -26.60
C ASP A 109 1.45 -9.75 -26.14
N LEU A 110 1.81 -9.61 -24.87
CA LEU A 110 2.33 -8.37 -24.28
C LEU A 110 3.64 -8.64 -23.54
N THR A 111 4.55 -7.72 -23.58
CA THR A 111 5.65 -7.70 -22.61
C THR A 111 5.11 -7.42 -21.21
N LEU A 112 5.85 -7.78 -20.16
CA LEU A 112 5.46 -7.42 -18.78
C LEU A 112 5.25 -5.90 -18.65
N SER A 113 6.11 -5.10 -19.26
CA SER A 113 6.01 -3.63 -19.27
C SER A 113 4.71 -3.14 -19.95
N GLU A 114 4.34 -3.72 -21.10
CA GLU A 114 3.08 -3.39 -21.78
C GLU A 114 1.86 -3.86 -20.97
N ALA A 115 1.89 -5.08 -20.42
CA ALA A 115 0.82 -5.60 -19.58
C ALA A 115 0.60 -4.72 -18.36
N PHE A 116 1.67 -4.24 -17.73
CA PHE A 116 1.62 -3.29 -16.62
C PHE A 116 1.00 -1.96 -17.05
N ARG A 117 1.46 -1.38 -18.17
CA ARG A 117 0.96 -0.10 -18.69
C ARG A 117 -0.50 -0.13 -19.06
N TYR A 118 -1.00 -1.26 -19.57
CA TYR A 118 -2.41 -1.44 -19.94
C TYR A 118 -3.26 -2.04 -18.83
N SER A 119 -2.66 -2.31 -17.65
CA SER A 119 -3.31 -3.05 -16.57
C SER A 119 -4.03 -4.30 -17.12
N ALA A 120 -3.27 -5.10 -17.86
CA ALA A 120 -3.80 -6.23 -18.61
C ALA A 120 -4.16 -7.39 -17.68
N VAL A 121 -5.32 -7.27 -17.03
CA VAL A 121 -5.84 -8.22 -16.02
C VAL A 121 -5.69 -9.69 -16.46
N PRO A 122 -6.03 -10.10 -17.71
CA PRO A 122 -5.89 -11.51 -18.11
C PRO A 122 -4.45 -12.00 -18.05
N HIS A 123 -3.49 -11.17 -18.48
CA HIS A 123 -2.08 -11.53 -18.48
C HIS A 123 -1.53 -11.67 -17.06
N PHE A 124 -1.93 -10.77 -16.15
CA PHE A 124 -1.59 -10.89 -14.75
C PHE A 124 -2.25 -12.10 -14.08
N GLN A 125 -3.46 -12.46 -14.45
CA GLN A 125 -4.12 -13.69 -13.96
C GLN A 125 -3.34 -14.95 -14.37
N GLU A 126 -2.90 -15.06 -15.64
CA GLU A 126 -2.05 -16.18 -16.08
C GLU A 126 -0.69 -16.17 -15.39
N LEU A 127 -0.10 -15.00 -15.21
CA LEU A 127 1.15 -14.84 -14.46
C LEU A 127 0.99 -15.29 -12.99
N ALA A 128 -0.13 -14.98 -12.34
CA ALA A 128 -0.43 -15.46 -10.99
C ALA A 128 -0.51 -16.99 -10.92
N LYS A 129 -1.09 -17.64 -11.93
CA LYS A 129 -1.13 -19.11 -12.01
C LYS A 129 0.28 -19.69 -12.15
N THR A 130 1.14 -19.04 -12.93
CA THR A 130 2.55 -19.44 -13.11
C THR A 130 3.34 -19.32 -11.82
N ILE A 131 3.14 -18.25 -11.04
CA ILE A 131 3.77 -18.04 -9.72
C ILE A 131 3.27 -19.06 -8.70
N GLY A 132 1.99 -19.40 -8.77
CA GLY A 132 1.32 -20.30 -7.86
C GLY A 132 0.83 -19.62 -6.58
N ARG A 133 -0.30 -20.14 -6.06
CA ARG A 133 -1.01 -19.55 -4.92
C ARG A 133 -0.14 -19.39 -3.67
N ASP A 134 0.55 -20.45 -3.27
CA ASP A 134 1.28 -20.46 -1.99
C ASP A 134 2.47 -19.49 -2.03
N THR A 135 3.16 -19.43 -3.18
CA THR A 135 4.25 -18.48 -3.40
C THR A 135 3.72 -17.04 -3.36
N MET A 136 2.61 -16.77 -4.08
CA MET A 136 1.98 -15.45 -4.08
C MET A 136 1.57 -15.04 -2.67
N GLN A 137 0.90 -15.93 -1.90
CA GLN A 137 0.46 -15.66 -0.54
C GLN A 137 1.63 -15.32 0.38
N LYS A 138 2.71 -16.13 0.32
CA LYS A 138 3.92 -15.90 1.12
C LYS A 138 4.50 -14.49 0.89
N TRP A 139 4.54 -14.04 -0.36
CA TRP A 139 5.06 -12.70 -0.67
C TRP A 139 4.12 -11.59 -0.22
N VAL A 140 2.80 -11.76 -0.39
CA VAL A 140 1.80 -10.80 0.10
C VAL A 140 1.84 -10.66 1.63
N ASP A 141 2.08 -11.76 2.35
CA ASP A 141 2.17 -11.74 3.82
C ASP A 141 3.49 -11.11 4.32
N SER A 142 4.46 -10.87 3.44
CA SER A 142 5.78 -10.32 3.79
C SER A 142 5.90 -8.79 3.64
N VAL A 143 4.84 -8.11 3.15
CA VAL A 143 4.81 -6.66 2.88
C VAL A 143 3.75 -5.88 3.70
#